data_412d93fd164f14bfd7268e7d464aeb6c
#
_entry.id   412d93fd164f14bfd7268e7d464aeb6c
#
_cell.length_a   1.000
_cell.length_b   1.000
_cell.length_c   1.000
_cell.angle_alpha   90.00
_cell.angle_beta   90.00
_cell.angle_gamma   90.00
#
_symmetry.space_group_name_H-M   'P 1'
#
loop_
_entity.id
_entity.type
_entity.pdbx_description
1 polymer ?
#
loop_
_entity_poly.entity_id
_entity_poly.type
_entity_poly.pdbx_seq_one_letter_code
_entity_poly.pdbx_strand_id
1 'polypeptide(L)'
;MTRTLNLCLVATSLLAATGLATAQSTPTAKADKPWVAPGTPGSEIEGTVFHAQVLLSTQGFSTGVIDGKKGMVFDKAVRGFQQSRGLGESGKLDGATRASLIQANRGSTVTVKLTGADISGDYIYPFPKKPEAQAKLPTMKYRNMLEEVAERYHTTPRTIVALNGPTALIGVGQTLRLPNVLPTARDYGDGLKAEHQALFAKLNIDSSQPAGDHIVVDKSEGLLKVMDKEDKLVAQFPVTMGSSKDPLPLGTWKATTYAYLPPFHYQPDLFWDVADTKEEQKLPPGPNGPVGVAWLDLTKEHYGIHGTPEPSTIGRAESHGCIRMTNWDVLRLAQMLKPGFKAVFQA
;
A
#
# COMPACT_ATOMS: atom_id res chain seq x y z
N MET A 1 7.95 65.43 -69.37
CA MET A 1 7.82 64.05 -69.91
C MET A 1 6.95 63.22 -68.94
N THR A 2 5.71 63.17 -69.26
CA THR A 2 4.62 62.56 -68.49
C THR A 2 4.55 61.08 -68.88
N ARG A 3 4.56 60.20 -67.90
CA ARG A 3 4.16 58.80 -68.07
C ARG A 3 2.99 58.49 -67.16
N THR A 4 1.86 58.22 -67.81
CA THR A 4 0.60 57.75 -67.27
C THR A 4 0.68 56.32 -66.73
N LEU A 5 0.19 56.10 -65.53
CA LEU A 5 0.05 54.78 -64.93
C LEU A 5 -1.40 54.28 -65.10
N ASN A 6 -1.54 53.15 -65.80
CA ASN A 6 -2.83 52.45 -65.93
C ASN A 6 -3.09 51.63 -64.71
N LEU A 7 -4.24 51.82 -64.12
CA LEU A 7 -4.77 51.05 -62.96
C LEU A 7 -5.64 49.91 -63.50
N CYS A 8 -5.17 48.67 -63.34
CA CYS A 8 -5.96 47.48 -63.56
C CYS A 8 -6.68 47.09 -62.29
N LEU A 9 -8.00 47.20 -62.27
CA LEU A 9 -8.87 46.62 -61.22
C LEU A 9 -8.90 45.09 -61.40
N VAL A 10 -8.45 44.36 -60.41
CA VAL A 10 -8.69 42.93 -60.29
C VAL A 10 -9.74 42.73 -59.16
N ALA A 11 -10.92 42.28 -59.56
CA ALA A 11 -12.00 41.93 -58.65
C ALA A 11 -11.68 40.55 -58.08
N THR A 12 -11.33 40.47 -56.78
CA THR A 12 -11.24 39.23 -56.02
C THR A 12 -12.54 38.92 -55.31
N SER A 13 -13.21 37.88 -55.76
CA SER A 13 -14.40 37.30 -55.13
C SER A 13 -13.98 36.59 -53.84
N LEU A 14 -14.42 37.09 -52.66
CA LEU A 14 -14.34 36.41 -51.37
C LEU A 14 -15.38 35.28 -51.35
N LEU A 15 -14.92 34.02 -51.40
CA LEU A 15 -15.72 32.90 -50.95
C LEU A 15 -15.64 32.87 -49.42
N ALA A 16 -16.76 33.12 -48.75
CA ALA A 16 -16.92 32.89 -47.30
C ALA A 16 -17.04 31.37 -47.05
N ALA A 17 -15.99 30.74 -46.57
CA ALA A 17 -16.06 29.39 -46.02
C ALA A 17 -16.62 29.45 -44.60
N THR A 18 -17.90 29.09 -44.46
CA THR A 18 -18.49 28.84 -43.13
C THR A 18 -17.94 27.58 -42.55
N GLY A 19 -16.85 27.70 -41.78
CA GLY A 19 -16.34 26.61 -40.95
C GLY A 19 -17.29 26.32 -39.80
N LEU A 20 -17.98 25.18 -39.84
CA LEU A 20 -18.64 24.63 -38.66
C LEU A 20 -17.55 24.30 -37.60
N ALA A 21 -17.44 25.16 -36.61
CA ALA A 21 -16.69 24.86 -35.40
C ALA A 21 -17.44 23.76 -34.65
N THR A 22 -16.94 22.52 -34.75
CA THR A 22 -17.32 21.46 -33.85
C THR A 22 -16.85 21.84 -32.45
N ALA A 23 -17.79 22.20 -31.60
CA ALA A 23 -17.54 22.40 -30.19
C ALA A 23 -17.03 21.08 -29.61
N GLN A 24 -15.73 20.97 -29.35
CA GLN A 24 -15.18 19.91 -28.49
C GLN A 24 -15.78 20.09 -27.12
N SER A 25 -16.66 19.17 -26.74
CA SER A 25 -17.16 19.07 -25.37
C SER A 25 -15.96 18.80 -24.46
N THR A 26 -15.50 19.79 -23.73
CA THR A 26 -14.62 19.63 -22.57
C THR A 26 -15.27 18.60 -21.64
N PRO A 27 -14.53 17.57 -21.18
CA PRO A 27 -15.06 16.65 -20.19
C PRO A 27 -15.44 17.48 -18.98
N THR A 28 -16.72 17.52 -18.64
CA THR A 28 -17.20 18.08 -17.37
C THR A 28 -16.51 17.30 -16.26
N ALA A 29 -15.58 17.94 -15.56
CA ALA A 29 -15.03 17.42 -14.33
C ALA A 29 -16.23 17.06 -13.43
N LYS A 30 -16.34 15.79 -13.02
CA LYS A 30 -17.34 15.38 -12.04
C LYS A 30 -17.17 16.32 -10.86
N ALA A 31 -18.20 17.09 -10.57
CA ALA A 31 -18.22 17.98 -9.40
C ALA A 31 -17.85 17.11 -8.18
N ASP A 32 -16.75 17.46 -7.53
CA ASP A 32 -16.32 16.75 -6.33
C ASP A 32 -17.44 16.84 -5.31
N LYS A 33 -17.86 15.68 -4.80
CA LYS A 33 -18.90 15.63 -3.75
C LYS A 33 -18.41 16.46 -2.57
N PRO A 34 -19.27 17.30 -1.97
CA PRO A 34 -18.88 18.07 -0.80
C PRO A 34 -18.38 17.13 0.31
N TRP A 35 -17.35 17.56 1.02
CA TRP A 35 -16.82 16.79 2.15
C TRP A 35 -17.89 16.63 3.23
N VAL A 36 -18.05 15.39 3.72
CA VAL A 36 -18.96 15.02 4.79
C VAL A 36 -18.15 14.41 5.92
N ALA A 37 -18.34 14.89 7.14
CA ALA A 37 -17.58 14.44 8.30
C ALA A 37 -17.71 12.93 8.53
N PRO A 38 -16.62 12.23 8.92
CA PRO A 38 -16.65 10.80 9.23
C PRO A 38 -17.69 10.45 10.29
N GLY A 39 -18.45 9.40 10.04
CA GLY A 39 -19.57 8.97 10.91
C GLY A 39 -20.90 9.63 10.60
N THR A 40 -20.96 10.56 9.64
CA THR A 40 -22.20 11.17 9.13
C THR A 40 -22.67 10.42 7.88
N PRO A 41 -23.99 10.24 7.65
CA PRO A 41 -24.52 9.67 6.42
C PRO A 41 -23.99 10.40 5.18
N GLY A 42 -23.50 9.66 4.20
CA GLY A 42 -22.89 10.21 2.98
C GLY A 42 -21.38 10.46 3.05
N SER A 43 -20.73 10.25 4.21
CA SER A 43 -19.26 10.25 4.32
C SER A 43 -18.62 9.17 3.45
N GLU A 44 -17.42 9.45 2.91
CA GLU A 44 -16.62 8.44 2.21
C GLU A 44 -16.14 7.32 3.14
N ILE A 45 -16.11 7.57 4.45
CA ILE A 45 -15.69 6.60 5.46
C ILE A 45 -16.92 6.03 6.16
N GLU A 46 -17.17 4.75 5.94
CA GLU A 46 -18.17 4.01 6.70
C GLU A 46 -17.57 3.67 8.08
N GLY A 47 -18.12 4.29 9.13
CA GLY A 47 -17.53 4.30 10.48
C GLY A 47 -17.41 2.91 11.12
N THR A 48 -18.39 2.02 10.91
CA THR A 48 -18.34 0.65 11.44
C THR A 48 -17.26 -0.19 10.74
N VAL A 49 -17.15 -0.09 9.42
CA VAL A 49 -16.11 -0.77 8.65
C VAL A 49 -14.73 -0.24 9.02
N PHE A 50 -14.57 1.09 9.09
CA PHE A 50 -13.31 1.70 9.47
C PHE A 50 -12.84 1.26 10.87
N HIS A 51 -13.74 1.26 11.85
CA HIS A 51 -13.41 0.76 13.21
C HIS A 51 -13.02 -0.71 13.17
N ALA A 52 -13.78 -1.54 12.46
CA ALA A 52 -13.45 -2.95 12.31
C ALA A 52 -12.11 -3.17 11.62
N GLN A 53 -11.76 -2.39 10.58
CA GLN A 53 -10.44 -2.45 9.94
C GLN A 53 -9.31 -2.15 10.94
N VAL A 54 -9.46 -1.13 11.79
CA VAL A 54 -8.48 -0.83 12.85
C VAL A 54 -8.35 -2.00 13.83
N LEU A 55 -9.46 -2.52 14.33
CA LEU A 55 -9.46 -3.63 15.30
C LEU A 55 -8.91 -4.93 14.71
N LEU A 56 -9.29 -5.28 13.49
CA LEU A 56 -8.77 -6.44 12.77
C LEU A 56 -7.26 -6.30 12.55
N SER A 57 -6.83 -5.16 12.00
CA SER A 57 -5.42 -4.91 11.73
C SER A 57 -4.57 -5.05 13.00
N THR A 58 -4.98 -4.43 14.11
CA THR A 58 -4.20 -4.49 15.38
C THR A 58 -4.20 -5.87 16.02
N GLN A 59 -5.11 -6.76 15.64
CA GLN A 59 -5.18 -8.15 16.14
C GLN A 59 -4.58 -9.19 15.19
N GLY A 60 -3.84 -8.77 14.16
CA GLY A 60 -3.16 -9.69 13.24
C GLY A 60 -3.88 -9.95 11.91
N PHE A 61 -5.11 -9.46 11.73
CA PHE A 61 -5.93 -9.70 10.54
C PHE A 61 -5.97 -8.46 9.66
N SER A 62 -4.94 -8.28 8.84
CA SER A 62 -4.81 -7.08 8.00
C SER A 62 -5.89 -6.99 6.94
N THR A 63 -6.38 -5.78 6.72
CA THR A 63 -7.26 -5.43 5.60
C THR A 63 -6.49 -4.72 4.47
N GLY A 64 -5.16 -4.76 4.49
CA GLY A 64 -4.32 -3.88 3.69
C GLY A 64 -4.45 -2.44 4.21
N VAL A 65 -4.90 -1.52 3.38
CA VAL A 65 -5.13 -0.13 3.80
C VAL A 65 -6.40 -0.01 4.66
N ILE A 66 -6.34 0.85 5.67
CA ILE A 66 -7.49 1.21 6.51
C ILE A 66 -8.16 2.44 5.88
N ASP A 67 -9.30 2.25 5.21
CA ASP A 67 -9.95 3.29 4.41
C ASP A 67 -11.48 3.43 4.63
N GLY A 68 -12.05 2.60 5.50
CA GLY A 68 -13.49 2.58 5.78
C GLY A 68 -14.33 2.02 4.64
N LYS A 69 -13.73 1.28 3.71
CA LYS A 69 -14.44 0.68 2.58
C LYS A 69 -14.60 -0.82 2.76
N LYS A 70 -15.82 -1.27 2.56
CA LYS A 70 -16.12 -2.68 2.47
C LYS A 70 -15.66 -3.26 1.13
N GLY A 71 -15.16 -4.48 1.13
CA GLY A 71 -14.74 -5.19 -0.07
C GLY A 71 -14.23 -6.58 0.25
N MET A 72 -13.85 -7.36 -0.76
CA MET A 72 -13.43 -8.75 -0.59
C MET A 72 -12.30 -8.92 0.43
N VAL A 73 -11.31 -8.02 0.43
CA VAL A 73 -10.18 -8.07 1.39
C VAL A 73 -10.68 -7.91 2.82
N PHE A 74 -11.62 -7.00 3.05
CA PHE A 74 -12.25 -6.82 4.35
C PHE A 74 -13.04 -8.05 4.79
N ASP A 75 -13.88 -8.62 3.93
CA ASP A 75 -14.69 -9.80 4.25
C ASP A 75 -13.80 -11.03 4.55
N LYS A 76 -12.67 -11.17 3.83
CA LYS A 76 -11.65 -12.20 4.08
C LYS A 76 -10.94 -12.00 5.43
N ALA A 77 -10.59 -10.76 5.79
CA ALA A 77 -9.98 -10.45 7.09
C ALA A 77 -10.94 -10.76 8.24
N VAL A 78 -12.24 -10.44 8.10
CA VAL A 78 -13.27 -10.82 9.06
C VAL A 78 -13.37 -12.33 9.20
N ARG A 79 -13.37 -13.08 8.09
CA ARG A 79 -13.44 -14.55 8.11
C ARG A 79 -12.22 -15.16 8.82
N GLY A 80 -11.00 -14.70 8.50
CA GLY A 80 -9.79 -15.18 9.18
C GLY A 80 -9.80 -14.88 10.67
N PHE A 81 -10.28 -13.72 11.10
CA PHE A 81 -10.48 -13.40 12.49
C PHE A 81 -11.50 -14.35 13.15
N GLN A 82 -12.64 -14.58 12.51
CA GLN A 82 -13.65 -15.52 12.98
C GLN A 82 -13.07 -16.93 13.17
N GLN A 83 -12.33 -17.43 12.16
CA GLN A 83 -11.63 -18.71 12.22
C GLN A 83 -10.69 -18.78 13.42
N SER A 84 -9.86 -17.77 13.63
CA SER A 84 -8.89 -17.73 14.74
C SER A 84 -9.54 -17.71 16.12
N ARG A 85 -10.79 -17.29 16.20
CA ARG A 85 -11.57 -17.20 17.46
C ARG A 85 -12.61 -18.33 17.63
N GLY A 86 -12.66 -19.30 16.71
CA GLY A 86 -13.66 -20.37 16.72
C GLY A 86 -15.09 -19.88 16.54
N LEU A 87 -15.28 -18.75 15.84
CA LEU A 87 -16.60 -18.21 15.50
C LEU A 87 -17.10 -18.76 14.18
N GLY A 88 -18.38 -18.57 13.87
CA GLY A 88 -18.92 -18.92 12.54
C GLY A 88 -18.27 -18.05 11.44
N GLU A 89 -17.64 -18.69 10.47
CA GLU A 89 -16.81 -18.06 9.40
C GLU A 89 -17.64 -17.43 8.29
N SER A 90 -18.55 -16.53 8.64
CA SER A 90 -19.45 -15.86 7.69
C SER A 90 -18.78 -14.76 6.85
N GLY A 91 -17.64 -14.24 7.28
CA GLY A 91 -17.01 -13.04 6.71
C GLY A 91 -17.80 -11.74 6.93
N LYS A 92 -18.82 -11.77 7.83
CA LYS A 92 -19.67 -10.61 8.14
C LYS A 92 -19.46 -10.16 9.58
N LEU A 93 -19.61 -8.88 9.84
CA LEU A 93 -19.59 -8.31 11.18
C LEU A 93 -20.93 -8.60 11.91
N ASP A 94 -21.17 -9.88 12.24
CA ASP A 94 -22.29 -10.27 13.07
C ASP A 94 -22.09 -9.89 14.55
N GLY A 95 -23.06 -10.20 15.40
CA GLY A 95 -23.05 -9.85 16.82
C GLY A 95 -21.88 -10.46 17.59
N ALA A 96 -21.58 -11.75 17.33
CA ALA A 96 -20.50 -12.48 17.99
C ALA A 96 -19.13 -11.93 17.56
N THR A 97 -18.95 -11.66 16.26
CA THR A 97 -17.73 -11.07 15.71
C THR A 97 -17.46 -9.69 16.29
N ARG A 98 -18.48 -8.82 16.35
CA ARG A 98 -18.35 -7.48 16.94
C ARG A 98 -17.98 -7.56 18.43
N ALA A 99 -18.66 -8.41 19.20
CA ALA A 99 -18.37 -8.61 20.62
C ALA A 99 -16.93 -9.06 20.86
N SER A 100 -16.41 -9.94 19.99
CA SER A 100 -15.02 -10.39 20.07
C SER A 100 -14.01 -9.30 19.67
N LEU A 101 -14.27 -8.57 18.59
CA LEU A 101 -13.39 -7.49 18.11
C LEU A 101 -13.22 -6.35 19.12
N ILE A 102 -14.31 -5.90 19.76
CA ILE A 102 -14.28 -4.77 20.70
C ILE A 102 -13.52 -5.06 22.00
N GLN A 103 -13.21 -6.32 22.31
CA GLN A 103 -12.38 -6.68 23.46
C GLN A 103 -10.98 -6.08 23.40
N ALA A 104 -10.49 -5.72 22.20
CA ALA A 104 -9.25 -4.95 22.04
C ALA A 104 -9.30 -3.55 22.67
N ASN A 105 -10.50 -3.07 23.06
CA ASN A 105 -10.74 -1.78 23.73
C ASN A 105 -9.99 -0.61 23.09
N ARG A 106 -10.07 -0.50 21.76
CA ARG A 106 -9.35 0.50 20.97
C ARG A 106 -10.33 1.34 20.17
N GLY A 107 -10.20 2.66 20.25
CA GLY A 107 -10.98 3.59 19.41
C GLY A 107 -10.57 3.49 17.93
N SER A 108 -11.46 3.88 17.03
CA SER A 108 -11.23 3.85 15.59
C SER A 108 -10.14 4.83 15.13
N THR A 109 -10.07 6.01 15.78
CA THR A 109 -9.11 7.07 15.44
C THR A 109 -8.37 7.55 16.66
N VAL A 110 -7.21 8.14 16.40
CA VAL A 110 -6.41 8.89 17.36
C VAL A 110 -6.17 10.30 16.81
N THR A 111 -6.12 11.29 17.71
CA THR A 111 -5.73 12.66 17.39
C THR A 111 -4.27 12.84 17.72
N VAL A 112 -3.46 13.19 16.71
CA VAL A 112 -2.00 13.30 16.83
C VAL A 112 -1.56 14.69 16.41
N LYS A 113 -0.79 15.37 17.25
CA LYS A 113 -0.04 16.56 16.89
C LYS A 113 1.29 16.11 16.29
N LEU A 114 1.46 16.34 14.98
CA LEU A 114 2.68 15.92 14.27
C LEU A 114 3.90 16.68 14.77
N THR A 115 4.99 15.94 14.95
CA THR A 115 6.31 16.46 15.38
C THR A 115 7.34 16.27 14.27
N GLY A 116 8.54 16.84 14.44
CA GLY A 116 9.66 16.60 13.52
C GLY A 116 10.14 15.14 13.50
N ALA A 117 9.81 14.34 14.53
CA ALA A 117 10.08 12.90 14.55
C ALA A 117 9.07 12.09 13.72
N ASP A 118 7.90 12.66 13.45
CA ASP A 118 6.85 11.98 12.66
C ASP A 118 7.02 12.19 11.15
N ILE A 119 7.82 13.18 10.75
CA ILE A 119 7.96 13.63 9.37
C ILE A 119 9.44 13.75 9.04
N SER A 120 9.90 13.06 7.99
CA SER A 120 11.30 13.09 7.57
C SER A 120 11.73 14.46 7.01
N GLY A 121 10.79 15.22 6.45
CA GLY A 121 11.05 16.52 5.83
C GLY A 121 11.82 16.45 4.50
N ASP A 122 12.10 15.27 4.01
CA ASP A 122 12.96 15.02 2.86
C ASP A 122 12.21 14.12 1.85
N TYR A 123 11.72 14.71 0.76
CA TYR A 123 10.83 14.11 -0.21
C TYR A 123 11.39 14.22 -1.63
N ILE A 124 10.91 13.35 -2.53
CA ILE A 124 11.28 13.35 -3.94
C ILE A 124 10.05 13.65 -4.79
N TYR A 125 10.00 14.86 -5.35
CA TYR A 125 8.94 15.28 -6.24
C TYR A 125 9.47 16.13 -7.41
N PRO A 126 9.14 15.79 -8.68
CA PRO A 126 8.38 14.61 -9.09
C PRO A 126 9.23 13.33 -8.94
N PHE A 127 8.57 12.22 -8.57
CA PHE A 127 9.26 10.93 -8.45
C PHE A 127 9.58 10.35 -9.83
N PRO A 128 10.83 9.94 -10.11
CA PRO A 128 11.21 9.42 -11.42
C PRO A 128 10.47 8.10 -11.74
N LYS A 129 10.00 7.99 -12.99
CA LYS A 129 9.29 6.78 -13.45
C LYS A 129 10.22 5.71 -14.02
N LYS A 130 11.34 6.13 -14.62
CA LYS A 130 12.27 5.23 -15.32
C LYS A 130 13.32 4.66 -14.38
N PRO A 131 13.64 3.35 -14.44
CA PRO A 131 14.67 2.73 -13.60
C PRO A 131 16.02 3.44 -13.66
N GLU A 132 16.44 3.91 -14.84
CA GLU A 132 17.72 4.60 -15.05
C GLU A 132 17.79 5.95 -14.29
N ALA A 133 16.66 6.60 -14.13
CA ALA A 133 16.55 7.84 -13.34
C ALA A 133 16.43 7.55 -11.84
N GLN A 134 15.74 6.47 -11.48
CA GLN A 134 15.63 6.00 -10.09
C GLN A 134 16.99 5.55 -9.54
N ALA A 135 17.81 4.88 -10.36
CA ALA A 135 19.16 4.42 -9.99
C ALA A 135 20.11 5.56 -9.59
N LYS A 136 19.83 6.80 -10.04
CA LYS A 136 20.63 7.99 -9.69
C LYS A 136 20.23 8.64 -8.36
N LEU A 137 19.15 8.19 -7.76
CA LEU A 137 18.71 8.70 -6.45
C LEU A 137 19.62 8.15 -5.34
N PRO A 138 19.87 8.91 -4.27
CA PRO A 138 20.58 8.37 -3.09
C PRO A 138 19.72 7.36 -2.32
N THR A 139 18.39 7.50 -2.37
CA THR A 139 17.40 6.64 -1.72
C THR A 139 16.01 6.90 -2.29
N MET A 140 15.14 5.90 -2.27
CA MET A 140 13.75 5.94 -2.77
C MET A 140 12.79 6.45 -1.68
N LYS A 141 12.90 7.75 -1.34
CA LYS A 141 12.09 8.38 -0.29
C LYS A 141 10.63 8.56 -0.68
N TYR A 142 9.80 8.98 0.28
CA TYR A 142 8.41 9.36 0.01
C TYR A 142 8.32 10.54 -0.97
N ARG A 143 7.20 10.62 -1.69
CA ARG A 143 6.92 11.71 -2.65
C ARG A 143 6.54 13.01 -1.94
N ASN A 144 5.90 12.87 -0.76
CA ASN A 144 5.45 14.01 0.05
C ASN A 144 5.11 13.54 1.49
N MET A 145 4.88 14.51 2.33
CA MET A 145 4.53 14.32 3.74
C MET A 145 3.23 13.53 3.96
N LEU A 146 2.23 13.78 3.11
CA LEU A 146 0.93 13.10 3.24
C LEU A 146 1.06 11.59 2.98
N GLU A 147 1.89 11.21 2.02
CA GLU A 147 2.23 9.80 1.75
C GLU A 147 2.95 9.16 2.95
N GLU A 148 3.95 9.84 3.51
CA GLU A 148 4.69 9.36 4.68
C GLU A 148 3.78 9.14 5.90
N VAL A 149 2.91 10.11 6.19
CA VAL A 149 1.93 9.99 7.29
C VAL A 149 0.91 8.89 7.00
N ALA A 150 0.46 8.76 5.76
CA ALA A 150 -0.50 7.72 5.37
C ALA A 150 0.09 6.32 5.60
N GLU A 151 1.32 6.08 5.19
CA GLU A 151 1.98 4.80 5.38
C GLU A 151 2.24 4.49 6.86
N ARG A 152 2.71 5.47 7.63
CA ARG A 152 2.89 5.35 9.07
C ARG A 152 1.62 4.92 9.81
N TYR A 153 0.45 5.36 9.34
CA TYR A 153 -0.84 5.05 9.94
C TYR A 153 -1.66 4.01 9.16
N HIS A 154 -0.98 3.22 8.31
CA HIS A 154 -1.54 2.07 7.58
C HIS A 154 -2.78 2.42 6.73
N THR A 155 -2.76 3.61 6.12
CA THR A 155 -3.89 4.16 5.38
C THR A 155 -3.45 4.78 4.05
N THR A 156 -4.31 5.57 3.43
CA THR A 156 -4.03 6.28 2.18
C THR A 156 -4.08 7.79 2.36
N PRO A 157 -3.39 8.58 1.51
CA PRO A 157 -3.53 10.03 1.46
C PRO A 157 -4.98 10.49 1.39
N ARG A 158 -5.79 9.84 0.56
CA ARG A 158 -7.22 10.13 0.41
C ARG A 158 -7.99 9.94 1.72
N THR A 159 -7.68 8.89 2.47
CA THR A 159 -8.34 8.61 3.75
C THR A 159 -8.01 9.68 4.79
N ILE A 160 -6.75 10.15 4.84
CA ILE A 160 -6.37 11.24 5.74
C ILE A 160 -7.17 12.51 5.41
N VAL A 161 -7.30 12.86 4.15
CA VAL A 161 -8.12 13.99 3.70
C VAL A 161 -9.59 13.76 4.08
N ALA A 162 -10.13 12.57 3.89
CA ALA A 162 -11.50 12.25 4.25
C ALA A 162 -11.76 12.34 5.77
N LEU A 163 -10.78 12.01 6.60
CA LEU A 163 -10.85 12.09 8.06
C LEU A 163 -10.77 13.54 8.59
N ASN A 164 -10.04 14.43 7.91
CA ASN A 164 -9.68 15.76 8.43
C ASN A 164 -10.27 16.92 7.64
N GLY A 165 -10.83 16.67 6.45
CA GLY A 165 -11.32 17.66 5.53
C GLY A 165 -10.28 18.09 4.47
N PRO A 166 -10.75 18.61 3.32
CA PRO A 166 -9.89 18.94 2.18
C PRO A 166 -8.97 20.16 2.44
N THR A 167 -9.27 20.95 3.46
CA THR A 167 -8.49 22.14 3.85
C THR A 167 -7.55 21.87 5.01
N ALA A 168 -7.50 20.63 5.53
CA ALA A 168 -6.62 20.28 6.64
C ALA A 168 -5.14 20.49 6.27
N LEU A 169 -4.43 21.26 7.06
CA LEU A 169 -2.99 21.44 6.92
C LEU A 169 -2.25 20.23 7.45
N ILE A 170 -1.23 19.79 6.71
CA ILE A 170 -0.37 18.68 7.10
C ILE A 170 1.04 19.22 7.28
N GLY A 171 1.59 19.06 8.49
CA GLY A 171 2.91 19.60 8.81
C GLY A 171 3.24 19.47 10.28
N VAL A 172 4.48 19.77 10.62
CA VAL A 172 4.93 19.83 12.01
C VAL A 172 4.08 20.84 12.78
N GLY A 173 3.62 20.45 13.96
CA GLY A 173 2.75 21.27 14.81
C GLY A 173 1.25 21.18 14.47
N GLN A 174 0.87 20.61 13.32
CA GLN A 174 -0.51 20.41 12.94
C GLN A 174 -1.10 19.17 13.64
N THR A 175 -2.38 19.22 13.93
CA THR A 175 -3.12 18.15 14.59
C THR A 175 -3.99 17.43 13.58
N LEU A 176 -3.82 16.11 13.47
CA LEU A 176 -4.57 15.26 12.55
C LEU A 176 -5.31 14.15 13.29
N ARG A 177 -6.49 13.82 12.79
CA ARG A 177 -7.23 12.61 13.13
C ARG A 177 -6.78 11.48 12.19
N LEU A 178 -6.26 10.40 12.74
CA LEU A 178 -5.62 9.30 12.01
C LEU A 178 -6.17 7.95 12.49
N PRO A 179 -6.06 6.86 11.70
CA PRO A 179 -6.39 5.51 12.19
C PRO A 179 -5.63 5.18 13.46
N ASN A 180 -6.29 4.59 14.44
CA ASN A 180 -5.66 4.25 15.72
C ASN A 180 -4.87 2.94 15.65
N VAL A 181 -3.75 2.97 14.93
CA VAL A 181 -2.78 1.86 14.82
C VAL A 181 -1.52 2.10 15.68
N LEU A 182 -1.61 2.97 16.68
CA LEU A 182 -0.48 3.20 17.57
C LEU A 182 -0.07 1.88 18.26
N PRO A 183 1.22 1.52 18.27
CA PRO A 183 1.68 0.31 18.90
C PRO A 183 1.50 0.37 20.42
N THR A 184 1.20 -0.77 21.02
CA THR A 184 1.13 -0.94 22.48
C THR A 184 2.51 -1.21 23.08
N ALA A 185 3.42 -1.78 22.27
CA ALA A 185 4.79 -2.04 22.64
C ALA A 185 5.76 -1.70 21.49
N ARG A 186 6.98 -1.30 21.83
CA ARG A 186 8.06 -0.95 20.88
C ARG A 186 9.39 -1.60 21.24
N ASP A 187 9.36 -2.66 22.02
CA ASP A 187 10.53 -3.49 22.29
C ASP A 187 10.67 -4.52 21.17
N TYR A 188 11.54 -4.25 20.21
CA TYR A 188 11.77 -5.13 19.06
C TYR A 188 12.88 -6.17 19.32
N GLY A 189 13.43 -6.20 20.55
CA GLY A 189 14.49 -7.12 20.96
C GLY A 189 15.88 -6.73 20.45
N ASP A 190 16.90 -7.22 21.15
CA ASP A 190 18.31 -6.86 20.89
C ASP A 190 18.87 -7.45 19.58
N GLY A 191 18.16 -8.41 18.96
CA GLY A 191 18.57 -9.02 17.70
C GLY A 191 18.36 -8.13 16.47
N LEU A 192 17.62 -7.03 16.59
CA LEU A 192 17.35 -6.09 15.50
C LEU A 192 18.24 -4.85 15.66
N LYS A 193 19.00 -4.49 14.61
CA LYS A 193 19.84 -3.29 14.61
C LYS A 193 19.03 -2.03 14.89
N ALA A 194 19.61 -1.04 15.55
CA ALA A 194 18.95 0.20 15.95
C ALA A 194 18.27 0.93 14.77
N GLU A 195 18.92 0.95 13.60
CA GLU A 195 18.37 1.53 12.36
C GLU A 195 17.11 0.82 11.89
N HIS A 196 17.04 -0.51 12.05
CA HIS A 196 15.86 -1.31 11.71
C HIS A 196 14.76 -1.14 12.77
N GLN A 197 15.12 -1.05 14.06
CA GLN A 197 14.15 -0.71 15.12
C GLN A 197 13.50 0.66 14.85
N ALA A 198 14.28 1.65 14.39
CA ALA A 198 13.76 2.94 13.97
C ALA A 198 12.77 2.84 12.79
N LEU A 199 13.03 1.96 11.81
CA LEU A 199 12.11 1.69 10.70
C LEU A 199 10.77 1.12 11.20
N PHE A 200 10.82 0.12 12.09
CA PHE A 200 9.61 -0.47 12.70
C PHE A 200 8.82 0.58 13.49
N ALA A 201 9.51 1.38 14.30
CA ALA A 201 8.88 2.47 15.06
C ALA A 201 8.26 3.53 14.13
N LYS A 202 8.91 3.84 13.01
CA LYS A 202 8.44 4.80 12.02
C LYS A 202 7.13 4.38 11.37
N LEU A 203 6.92 3.10 11.13
CA LEU A 203 5.70 2.54 10.55
C LEU A 203 4.69 2.06 11.61
N ASN A 204 4.80 2.52 12.86
CA ASN A 204 3.90 2.12 13.95
C ASN A 204 3.72 0.60 14.09
N ILE A 205 4.78 -0.17 13.85
CA ILE A 205 4.72 -1.61 14.06
C ILE A 205 4.67 -1.89 15.56
N ASP A 206 3.67 -2.62 15.99
CA ASP A 206 3.58 -3.11 17.36
C ASP A 206 4.53 -4.30 17.52
N SER A 207 5.38 -4.30 18.55
CA SER A 207 6.27 -5.42 18.81
C SER A 207 5.56 -6.61 19.45
N SER A 208 4.34 -6.42 19.99
CA SER A 208 3.49 -7.47 20.54
C SER A 208 2.71 -8.22 19.45
N GLN A 209 3.44 -8.75 18.43
CA GLN A 209 2.81 -9.59 17.41
C GLN A 209 2.64 -11.03 17.91
N PRO A 210 1.60 -11.78 17.46
CA PRO A 210 1.51 -13.19 17.73
C PRO A 210 2.72 -13.94 17.14
N ALA A 211 3.23 -14.94 17.85
CA ALA A 211 4.30 -15.78 17.34
C ALA A 211 3.74 -16.78 16.33
N GLY A 212 4.36 -16.85 15.15
CA GLY A 212 4.09 -17.84 14.11
C GLY A 212 5.17 -18.92 14.06
N ASP A 213 4.85 -20.02 13.38
CA ASP A 213 5.78 -21.12 13.07
C ASP A 213 6.05 -21.19 11.55
N HIS A 214 5.00 -21.13 10.76
CA HIS A 214 5.07 -21.19 9.30
C HIS A 214 3.98 -20.37 8.63
N ILE A 215 4.07 -20.25 7.32
CA ILE A 215 3.04 -19.56 6.52
C ILE A 215 2.41 -20.47 5.47
N VAL A 216 1.16 -20.16 5.16
CA VAL A 216 0.44 -20.69 3.99
C VAL A 216 0.06 -19.52 3.11
N VAL A 217 0.55 -19.53 1.86
CA VAL A 217 0.15 -18.57 0.81
C VAL A 217 -0.89 -19.25 -0.07
N ASP A 218 -2.12 -18.79 0.00
CA ASP A 218 -3.26 -19.33 -0.75
C ASP A 218 -3.56 -18.45 -1.94
N LYS A 219 -3.32 -19.00 -3.14
CA LYS A 219 -3.52 -18.28 -4.39
C LYS A 219 -4.98 -17.97 -4.65
N SER A 220 -5.87 -18.92 -4.37
CA SER A 220 -7.31 -18.77 -4.63
C SER A 220 -7.94 -17.69 -3.74
N GLU A 221 -7.42 -17.56 -2.54
CA GLU A 221 -7.88 -16.54 -1.58
C GLU A 221 -7.15 -15.20 -1.69
N GLY A 222 -5.95 -15.17 -2.29
CA GLY A 222 -5.10 -13.97 -2.31
C GLY A 222 -4.62 -13.59 -0.90
N LEU A 223 -4.28 -14.59 -0.09
CA LEU A 223 -3.96 -14.43 1.31
C LEU A 223 -2.63 -15.10 1.67
N LEU A 224 -1.92 -14.50 2.61
CA LEU A 224 -0.85 -15.10 3.38
C LEU A 224 -1.35 -15.30 4.81
N LYS A 225 -1.42 -16.55 5.26
CA LYS A 225 -1.85 -16.97 6.59
C LYS A 225 -0.63 -17.36 7.42
N VAL A 226 -0.53 -16.85 8.64
CA VAL A 226 0.50 -17.24 9.62
C VAL A 226 -0.10 -18.27 10.56
N MET A 227 0.54 -19.41 10.63
CA MET A 227 0.11 -20.54 11.44
C MET A 227 1.06 -20.72 12.61
N ASP A 228 0.55 -21.17 13.77
CA ASP A 228 1.37 -21.62 14.90
C ASP A 228 1.81 -23.09 14.70
N LYS A 229 2.48 -23.66 15.73
CA LYS A 229 2.98 -25.03 15.70
C LYS A 229 1.88 -26.10 15.65
N GLU A 230 0.69 -25.72 16.08
CA GLU A 230 -0.50 -26.58 16.11
C GLU A 230 -1.39 -26.37 14.87
N ASP A 231 -0.84 -25.75 13.79
CA ASP A 231 -1.56 -25.39 12.57
C ASP A 231 -2.79 -24.47 12.79
N LYS A 232 -2.79 -23.70 13.86
CA LYS A 232 -3.83 -22.74 14.15
C LYS A 232 -3.51 -21.39 13.50
N LEU A 233 -4.51 -20.77 12.88
CA LEU A 233 -4.38 -19.44 12.29
C LEU A 233 -4.21 -18.36 13.38
N VAL A 234 -3.05 -17.67 13.38
CA VAL A 234 -2.74 -16.61 14.35
C VAL A 234 -2.71 -15.22 13.72
N ALA A 235 -2.45 -15.12 12.41
CA ALA A 235 -2.52 -13.86 11.68
C ALA A 235 -2.79 -14.09 10.19
N GLN A 236 -3.28 -13.06 9.49
CA GLN A 236 -3.61 -13.12 8.07
C GLN A 236 -3.38 -11.78 7.40
N PHE A 237 -2.82 -11.82 6.20
CA PHE A 237 -2.50 -10.65 5.39
C PHE A 237 -3.02 -10.81 3.96
N PRO A 238 -3.64 -9.78 3.36
CA PRO A 238 -3.88 -9.78 1.93
C PRO A 238 -2.55 -9.65 1.20
N VAL A 239 -2.42 -10.36 0.07
CA VAL A 239 -1.22 -10.32 -0.75
C VAL A 239 -1.57 -10.16 -2.23
N THR A 240 -0.64 -9.58 -2.97
CA THR A 240 -0.62 -9.63 -4.43
C THR A 240 0.47 -10.62 -4.82
N MET A 241 0.13 -11.58 -5.66
CA MET A 241 1.03 -12.64 -6.05
C MET A 241 0.80 -13.01 -7.50
N GLY A 242 1.82 -13.45 -8.17
CA GLY A 242 1.85 -14.04 -9.50
C GLY A 242 0.70 -13.70 -10.46
N SER A 243 0.95 -13.83 -11.72
CA SER A 243 -0.03 -13.67 -12.79
C SER A 243 -0.24 -15.00 -13.52
N SER A 244 -1.00 -14.98 -14.61
CA SER A 244 -1.09 -16.13 -15.52
C SER A 244 0.23 -16.38 -16.28
N LYS A 245 1.08 -15.34 -16.43
CA LYS A 245 2.39 -15.42 -17.10
C LYS A 245 3.50 -15.82 -16.14
N ASP A 246 3.50 -15.25 -14.93
CA ASP A 246 4.41 -15.57 -13.83
C ASP A 246 3.61 -16.12 -12.65
N PRO A 247 3.20 -17.39 -12.70
CA PRO A 247 2.35 -17.95 -11.66
C PRO A 247 3.09 -18.11 -10.33
N LEU A 248 2.34 -18.06 -9.22
CA LEU A 248 2.85 -18.41 -7.90
C LEU A 248 3.49 -19.82 -7.96
N PRO A 249 4.77 -20.00 -7.54
CA PRO A 249 5.43 -21.29 -7.56
C PRO A 249 4.88 -22.18 -6.44
N LEU A 250 3.91 -23.04 -6.78
CA LEU A 250 3.31 -23.97 -5.80
C LEU A 250 4.35 -24.91 -5.19
N GLY A 251 4.18 -25.25 -3.92
CA GLY A 251 5.08 -26.14 -3.18
C GLY A 251 5.48 -25.63 -1.82
N THR A 252 6.55 -26.20 -1.28
CA THR A 252 7.08 -25.83 0.05
C THR A 252 8.47 -25.24 -0.09
N TRP A 253 8.63 -24.05 0.44
CA TRP A 253 9.86 -23.26 0.44
C TRP A 253 10.27 -22.94 1.88
N LYS A 254 11.44 -22.36 2.06
CA LYS A 254 11.89 -21.81 3.35
C LYS A 254 12.25 -20.33 3.14
N ALA A 255 11.92 -19.49 4.11
CA ALA A 255 12.48 -18.15 4.16
C ALA A 255 13.90 -18.22 4.72
N THR A 256 14.88 -17.69 3.99
CA THR A 256 16.30 -17.84 4.33
C THR A 256 16.81 -16.65 5.13
N THR A 257 16.60 -15.44 4.63
CA THR A 257 17.11 -14.20 5.22
C THR A 257 16.09 -13.08 5.17
N TYR A 258 16.26 -12.09 6.05
CA TYR A 258 15.50 -10.84 6.02
C TYR A 258 16.43 -9.67 5.74
N ALA A 259 16.11 -8.90 4.72
CA ALA A 259 16.79 -7.66 4.41
C ALA A 259 15.82 -6.48 4.63
N TYR A 260 16.23 -5.54 5.46
CA TYR A 260 15.48 -4.30 5.68
C TYR A 260 16.09 -3.16 4.87
N LEU A 261 15.24 -2.38 4.21
CA LEU A 261 15.64 -1.34 3.26
C LEU A 261 16.66 -1.88 2.24
N PRO A 262 16.35 -3.00 1.54
CA PRO A 262 17.27 -3.55 0.57
C PRO A 262 17.36 -2.67 -0.68
N PRO A 263 18.53 -2.55 -1.32
CA PRO A 263 18.59 -2.10 -2.70
C PRO A 263 17.93 -3.15 -3.59
N PHE A 264 17.41 -2.76 -4.73
CA PHE A 264 16.80 -3.68 -5.69
C PHE A 264 17.64 -3.79 -6.97
N HIS A 265 18.01 -4.99 -7.36
CA HIS A 265 18.67 -5.25 -8.62
C HIS A 265 17.60 -5.49 -9.68
N TYR A 266 17.31 -4.46 -10.46
CA TYR A 266 16.35 -4.52 -11.56
C TYR A 266 17.02 -5.20 -12.76
N GLN A 267 16.53 -6.39 -13.11
CA GLN A 267 16.97 -7.21 -14.24
C GLN A 267 15.79 -7.30 -15.24
N PRO A 268 15.87 -6.60 -16.37
CA PRO A 268 14.77 -6.54 -17.35
C PRO A 268 14.30 -7.88 -17.88
N ASP A 269 15.22 -8.83 -18.05
CA ASP A 269 14.99 -10.19 -18.52
C ASP A 269 14.09 -11.04 -17.60
N LEU A 270 13.94 -10.64 -16.33
CA LEU A 270 12.99 -11.25 -15.40
C LEU A 270 11.56 -10.71 -15.53
N PHE A 271 11.30 -9.77 -16.44
CA PHE A 271 9.99 -9.11 -16.58
C PHE A 271 9.46 -9.25 -18.00
N TRP A 272 8.49 -10.11 -18.21
CA TRP A 272 7.89 -10.41 -19.52
C TRP A 272 7.29 -9.21 -20.26
N ASP A 273 6.98 -8.12 -19.59
CA ASP A 273 6.41 -6.86 -20.10
C ASP A 273 7.48 -5.78 -20.34
N VAL A 274 8.75 -6.12 -20.15
CA VAL A 274 9.91 -5.25 -20.38
C VAL A 274 10.73 -5.81 -21.54
N ALA A 275 11.25 -4.92 -22.40
CA ALA A 275 12.13 -5.35 -23.49
C ALA A 275 13.51 -5.78 -22.96
N ASP A 276 14.01 -6.94 -23.40
CA ASP A 276 15.32 -7.49 -23.00
C ASP A 276 16.51 -6.58 -23.37
N THR A 277 16.29 -5.59 -24.24
CA THR A 277 17.29 -4.58 -24.62
C THR A 277 17.50 -3.50 -23.55
N LYS A 278 16.75 -3.51 -22.45
CA LYS A 278 16.94 -2.60 -21.32
C LYS A 278 18.13 -3.02 -20.50
N GLU A 279 18.87 -2.04 -19.98
CA GLU A 279 19.99 -2.29 -19.09
C GLU A 279 19.54 -2.62 -17.67
N GLU A 280 20.28 -3.51 -17.02
CA GLU A 280 20.14 -3.75 -15.58
C GLU A 280 20.40 -2.48 -14.78
N GLN A 281 19.68 -2.29 -13.69
CA GLN A 281 19.85 -1.12 -12.84
C GLN A 281 19.90 -1.56 -11.36
N LYS A 282 20.81 -0.96 -10.61
CA LYS A 282 20.80 -1.10 -9.14
C LYS A 282 20.03 0.07 -8.56
N LEU A 283 18.81 -0.20 -8.12
CA LEU A 283 17.93 0.80 -7.53
C LEU A 283 18.22 0.94 -6.03
N PRO A 284 18.32 2.17 -5.50
CA PRO A 284 18.63 2.38 -4.09
C PRO A 284 17.46 1.98 -3.18
N PRO A 285 17.72 1.75 -1.88
CA PRO A 285 16.70 1.39 -0.92
C PRO A 285 15.73 2.54 -0.64
N GLY A 286 14.56 2.19 -0.08
CA GLY A 286 13.61 3.16 0.45
C GLY A 286 12.16 2.71 0.31
N PRO A 287 11.21 3.41 0.98
CA PRO A 287 9.81 3.02 1.01
C PRO A 287 9.15 3.02 -0.38
N ASN A 288 9.62 3.85 -1.30
CA ASN A 288 9.18 3.91 -2.69
C ASN A 288 10.03 3.07 -3.64
N GLY A 289 10.90 2.21 -3.12
CA GLY A 289 11.59 1.18 -3.91
C GLY A 289 10.63 0.07 -4.37
N PRO A 290 10.96 -0.66 -5.45
CA PRO A 290 10.09 -1.72 -6.00
C PRO A 290 9.73 -2.81 -5.00
N VAL A 291 10.60 -3.08 -4.04
CA VAL A 291 10.41 -4.08 -2.98
C VAL A 291 10.08 -3.47 -1.62
N GLY A 292 9.81 -2.17 -1.59
CA GLY A 292 9.46 -1.45 -0.37
C GLY A 292 10.56 -1.49 0.70
N VAL A 293 10.16 -1.67 1.95
CA VAL A 293 11.04 -1.54 3.10
C VAL A 293 11.64 -2.86 3.61
N ALA A 294 11.20 -4.00 3.10
CA ALA A 294 11.73 -5.30 3.50
C ALA A 294 11.60 -6.35 2.39
N TRP A 295 12.55 -7.28 2.38
CA TRP A 295 12.57 -8.47 1.55
C TRP A 295 12.87 -9.69 2.42
N LEU A 296 11.98 -10.66 2.41
CA LEU A 296 12.14 -11.98 3.02
C LEU A 296 12.44 -12.96 1.90
N ASP A 297 13.69 -13.39 1.83
CA ASP A 297 14.21 -14.22 0.77
C ASP A 297 13.72 -15.66 0.90
N LEU A 298 13.43 -16.32 -0.22
CA LEU A 298 12.96 -17.71 -0.25
C LEU A 298 14.01 -18.64 -0.89
N THR A 299 13.98 -19.92 -0.53
CA THR A 299 14.81 -20.95 -1.20
C THR A 299 14.43 -21.15 -2.67
N LYS A 300 13.30 -20.64 -3.13
CA LYS A 300 12.96 -20.53 -4.55
C LYS A 300 13.73 -19.34 -5.13
N GLU A 301 14.63 -19.62 -6.05
CA GLU A 301 15.45 -18.62 -6.73
C GLU A 301 14.58 -17.51 -7.36
N HIS A 302 14.99 -16.26 -7.19
CA HIS A 302 14.31 -15.04 -7.63
C HIS A 302 12.94 -14.75 -6.99
N TYR A 303 12.56 -15.49 -5.95
CA TYR A 303 11.29 -15.28 -5.25
C TYR A 303 11.48 -14.81 -3.81
N GLY A 304 10.63 -13.88 -3.40
CA GLY A 304 10.61 -13.34 -2.04
C GLY A 304 9.24 -12.82 -1.64
N ILE A 305 9.12 -12.51 -0.36
CA ILE A 305 7.97 -11.80 0.21
C ILE A 305 8.45 -10.40 0.56
N HIS A 306 7.78 -9.37 0.04
CA HIS A 306 8.31 -8.02 0.14
C HIS A 306 7.24 -6.93 0.24
N GLY A 307 7.65 -5.73 0.64
CA GLY A 307 6.81 -4.54 0.68
C GLY A 307 6.49 -3.96 -0.70
N THR A 308 5.74 -2.88 -0.74
CA THR A 308 5.37 -2.18 -1.98
C THR A 308 5.24 -0.66 -1.75
N PRO A 309 5.62 0.17 -2.75
CA PRO A 309 5.34 1.60 -2.73
C PRO A 309 3.86 1.94 -3.00
N GLU A 310 3.04 0.95 -3.39
CA GLU A 310 1.64 1.14 -3.79
C GLU A 310 0.69 0.26 -2.95
N PRO A 311 0.55 0.56 -1.63
CA PRO A 311 -0.19 -0.30 -0.70
C PRO A 311 -1.67 -0.49 -1.08
N SER A 312 -2.29 0.45 -1.78
CA SER A 312 -3.68 0.35 -2.24
C SER A 312 -3.91 -0.70 -3.35
N THR A 313 -2.84 -1.23 -3.95
CA THR A 313 -2.92 -2.26 -4.99
C THR A 313 -2.93 -3.69 -4.42
N ILE A 314 -2.60 -3.86 -3.15
CA ILE A 314 -2.55 -5.18 -2.51
C ILE A 314 -3.92 -5.87 -2.54
N GLY A 315 -3.93 -7.12 -3.03
CA GLY A 315 -5.14 -7.93 -3.24
C GLY A 315 -6.00 -7.51 -4.43
N ARG A 316 -5.52 -6.59 -5.29
CA ARG A 316 -6.27 -6.06 -6.44
C ARG A 316 -5.49 -6.09 -7.75
N ALA A 317 -4.20 -6.32 -7.72
CA ALA A 317 -3.32 -6.38 -8.87
C ALA A 317 -2.62 -7.74 -8.96
N GLU A 318 -1.96 -8.02 -10.07
CA GLU A 318 -1.08 -9.16 -10.26
C GLU A 318 0.39 -8.74 -10.08
N SER A 319 1.29 -9.70 -9.87
CA SER A 319 2.74 -9.48 -9.78
C SER A 319 3.50 -10.34 -10.78
N HIS A 320 4.81 -10.12 -10.90
CA HIS A 320 5.75 -10.93 -11.67
C HIS A 320 6.29 -12.11 -10.81
N GLY A 321 5.41 -12.79 -10.07
CA GLY A 321 5.73 -14.00 -9.31
C GLY A 321 5.90 -13.78 -7.81
N CYS A 322 6.60 -12.75 -7.36
CA CYS A 322 6.84 -12.48 -5.94
C CYS A 322 5.56 -12.16 -5.16
N ILE A 323 5.61 -12.37 -3.84
CA ILE A 323 4.51 -12.08 -2.92
C ILE A 323 4.66 -10.66 -2.39
N ARG A 324 3.77 -9.76 -2.82
CA ARG A 324 3.75 -8.35 -2.39
C ARG A 324 2.82 -8.15 -1.22
N MET A 325 3.28 -7.41 -0.22
CA MET A 325 2.54 -6.97 0.96
C MET A 325 2.64 -5.44 1.08
N THR A 326 1.83 -4.84 1.93
CA THR A 326 2.09 -3.45 2.34
C THR A 326 3.41 -3.38 3.12
N ASN A 327 4.07 -2.21 3.12
CA ASN A 327 5.32 -2.04 3.85
C ASN A 327 5.18 -2.33 5.36
N TRP A 328 4.06 -1.97 5.97
CA TRP A 328 3.83 -2.28 7.38
C TRP A 328 3.52 -3.77 7.63
N ASP A 329 2.81 -4.44 6.71
CA ASP A 329 2.47 -5.85 6.92
C ASP A 329 3.67 -6.79 6.74
N VAL A 330 4.61 -6.48 5.81
CA VAL A 330 5.83 -7.28 5.68
C VAL A 330 6.73 -7.16 6.92
N LEU A 331 6.78 -5.98 7.55
CA LEU A 331 7.51 -5.80 8.81
C LEU A 331 6.83 -6.54 9.97
N ARG A 332 5.50 -6.55 10.02
CA ARG A 332 4.74 -7.34 11.00
C ARG A 332 4.99 -8.83 10.83
N LEU A 333 4.97 -9.32 9.59
CA LEU A 333 5.30 -10.72 9.28
C LEU A 333 6.71 -11.07 9.77
N ALA A 334 7.70 -10.19 9.54
CA ALA A 334 9.07 -10.38 10.00
C ALA A 334 9.21 -10.42 11.53
N GLN A 335 8.28 -9.80 12.28
CA GLN A 335 8.23 -9.91 13.74
C GLN A 335 7.60 -11.23 14.24
N MET A 336 6.65 -11.77 13.47
CA MET A 336 5.93 -12.99 13.84
C MET A 336 6.77 -14.25 13.65
N LEU A 337 7.73 -14.23 12.74
CA LEU A 337 8.47 -15.40 12.27
C LEU A 337 9.99 -15.16 12.33
N LYS A 338 10.74 -16.22 12.57
CA LYS A 338 12.22 -16.19 12.50
C LYS A 338 12.67 -16.67 11.13
N PRO A 339 13.83 -16.17 10.60
CA PRO A 339 14.43 -16.77 9.40
C PRO A 339 14.54 -18.28 9.52
N GLY A 340 14.28 -19.00 8.43
CA GLY A 340 14.20 -20.46 8.38
C GLY A 340 12.78 -21.02 8.41
N PHE A 341 11.75 -20.19 8.58
CA PHE A 341 10.36 -20.67 8.61
C PHE A 341 9.93 -21.33 7.30
N LYS A 342 9.04 -22.30 7.40
CA LYS A 342 8.43 -22.99 6.27
C LYS A 342 7.36 -22.11 5.61
N ALA A 343 7.37 -22.03 4.29
CA ALA A 343 6.39 -21.33 3.46
C ALA A 343 5.72 -22.32 2.51
N VAL A 344 4.44 -22.60 2.71
CA VAL A 344 3.64 -23.49 1.87
C VAL A 344 2.84 -22.63 0.89
N PHE A 345 3.03 -22.84 -0.42
CA PHE A 345 2.30 -22.14 -1.46
C PHE A 345 1.32 -23.11 -2.13
N GLN A 346 0.05 -22.78 -2.06
CA GLN A 346 -1.05 -23.60 -2.57
C GLN A 346 -1.96 -22.84 -3.54
N ALA A 347 -2.75 -23.62 -4.33
CA ALA A 347 -3.65 -23.08 -5.35
C ALA A 347 -4.91 -22.43 -4.75
#